data_50c4c3239623d59169f0b82d55b08006
#
_entry.id   50c4c3239623d59169f0b82d55b08006
#
_cell.length_a   1.000
_cell.length_b   1.000
_cell.length_c   1.000
_cell.angle_alpha   90.00
_cell.angle_beta   90.00
_cell.angle_gamma   90.00
#
_symmetry.space_group_name_H-M   'P 1'
#
loop_
_entity.id
_entity.type
_entity.pdbx_description
1 polymer ?
#
loop_
_entity_poly.entity_id
_entity_poly.type
_entity_poly.pdbx_seq_one_letter_code
_entity_poly.pdbx_strand_id
1 'polypeptide(L)'
;ARFFDVGIAEGHAVTFAAGLAAAGMHPVFAVYSSFLQRGFDQIVHDICMQNLPVVFAVDRAGLVGADGETHQGVFDLSYLGMIPNMMVLAPKNKWELADMLRFAFRQEGPVALRYPRGTAYDGLKEHRAPIVYGQSEWIFEERQIAIFAVGNMMEEALKVHELLHERGYD
;
A
#
# COMPACT_ATOMS: atom_id res chain seq x y z
N ALA A 1 18.03 1.97 20.55
CA ALA A 1 16.96 1.21 19.90
C ALA A 1 16.30 2.09 18.87
N ARG A 2 15.88 1.51 17.74
CA ARG A 2 15.18 2.24 16.66
C ARG A 2 13.72 1.77 16.51
N PHE A 3 13.17 1.19 17.56
CA PHE A 3 11.80 0.75 17.64
C PHE A 3 11.11 1.50 18.77
N PHE A 4 9.94 2.06 18.49
CA PHE A 4 9.13 2.84 19.39
C PHE A 4 7.73 2.24 19.43
N ASP A 5 7.29 1.77 20.57
CA ASP A 5 5.90 1.43 20.80
C ASP A 5 5.17 2.72 21.27
N VAL A 6 4.22 3.16 20.48
CA VAL A 6 3.46 4.40 20.71
C VAL A 6 2.09 4.13 21.34
N GLY A 7 1.80 2.89 21.67
CA GLY A 7 0.48 2.49 22.17
C GLY A 7 -0.62 2.66 21.12
N ILE A 8 -1.87 2.69 21.59
CA ILE A 8 -3.05 2.93 20.72
C ILE A 8 -3.26 4.44 20.59
N ALA A 9 -2.42 5.09 19.79
CA ALA A 9 -2.39 6.54 19.65
C ALA A 9 -1.94 6.95 18.22
N GLU A 10 -2.77 6.64 17.23
CA GLU A 10 -2.43 6.77 15.80
C GLU A 10 -2.09 8.22 15.41
N GLY A 11 -2.88 9.19 15.87
CA GLY A 11 -2.60 10.62 15.63
C GLY A 11 -1.25 11.05 16.19
N HIS A 12 -0.93 10.65 17.44
CA HIS A 12 0.38 10.90 18.04
C HIS A 12 1.51 10.23 17.22
N ALA A 13 1.31 8.98 16.81
CA ALA A 13 2.31 8.24 16.05
C ALA A 13 2.65 8.91 14.72
N VAL A 14 1.65 9.44 14.02
CA VAL A 14 1.84 10.19 12.76
C VAL A 14 2.64 11.45 13.00
N THR A 15 2.27 12.27 14.00
CA THR A 15 3.02 13.51 14.34
C THR A 15 4.44 13.19 14.82
N PHE A 16 4.62 12.12 15.59
CA PHE A 16 5.96 11.67 16.02
C PHE A 16 6.82 11.24 14.82
N ALA A 17 6.25 10.49 13.87
CA ALA A 17 6.94 10.13 12.64
C ALA A 17 7.31 11.37 11.81
N ALA A 18 6.42 12.36 11.73
CA ALA A 18 6.72 13.65 11.08
C ALA A 18 7.92 14.35 11.73
N GLY A 19 7.98 14.40 13.05
CA GLY A 19 9.12 14.98 13.78
C GLY A 19 10.43 14.25 13.52
N LEU A 20 10.40 12.91 13.47
CA LEU A 20 11.57 12.12 13.11
C LEU A 20 12.05 12.38 11.67
N ALA A 21 11.11 12.47 10.73
CA ALA A 21 11.43 12.76 9.33
C ALA A 21 11.99 14.18 9.15
N ALA A 22 11.41 15.18 9.83
CA ALA A 22 11.91 16.55 9.85
C ALA A 22 13.33 16.66 10.46
N ALA A 23 13.71 15.74 11.34
CA ALA A 23 15.05 15.60 11.90
C ALA A 23 16.02 14.80 10.99
N GLY A 24 15.63 14.48 9.75
CA GLY A 24 16.46 13.78 8.77
C GLY A 24 16.49 12.26 8.92
N MET A 25 15.54 11.67 9.64
CA MET A 25 15.36 10.22 9.72
C MET A 25 14.39 9.73 8.65
N HIS A 26 14.36 8.42 8.41
CA HIS A 26 13.40 7.76 7.54
C HIS A 26 12.49 6.83 8.38
N PRO A 27 11.45 7.36 9.03
CA PRO A 27 10.58 6.58 9.88
C PRO A 27 9.63 5.68 9.06
N VAL A 28 9.31 4.53 9.64
CA VAL A 28 8.22 3.66 9.19
C VAL A 28 7.16 3.63 10.28
N PHE A 29 5.95 4.00 9.94
CA PHE A 29 4.80 3.83 10.82
C PHE A 29 3.99 2.62 10.37
N ALA A 30 4.03 1.54 11.15
CA ALA A 30 3.27 0.32 10.92
C ALA A 30 1.94 0.40 11.67
N VAL A 31 0.83 0.26 10.94
CA VAL A 31 -0.51 0.46 11.48
C VAL A 31 -1.55 -0.30 10.65
N TYR A 32 -2.67 -0.69 11.27
CA TYR A 32 -3.80 -1.25 10.52
C TYR A 32 -4.53 -0.18 9.73
N SER A 33 -4.97 -0.54 8.53
CA SER A 33 -5.67 0.37 7.61
C SER A 33 -6.87 1.07 8.27
N SER A 34 -7.74 0.33 8.96
CA SER A 34 -8.90 0.90 9.65
C SER A 34 -8.52 1.85 10.79
N PHE A 35 -7.41 1.61 11.47
CA PHE A 35 -6.97 2.46 12.60
C PHE A 35 -6.24 3.72 12.13
N LEU A 36 -5.57 3.66 10.98
CA LEU A 36 -4.90 4.83 10.40
C LEU A 36 -5.86 5.99 10.12
N GLN A 37 -7.16 5.71 9.97
CA GLN A 37 -8.20 6.75 9.82
C GLN A 37 -8.18 7.79 10.96
N ARG A 38 -7.79 7.38 12.18
CA ARG A 38 -7.67 8.29 13.33
C ARG A 38 -6.54 9.30 13.21
N GLY A 39 -5.60 9.06 12.32
CA GLY A 39 -4.47 9.95 12.04
C GLY A 39 -4.64 10.78 10.76
N PHE A 40 -5.82 10.83 10.15
CA PHE A 40 -6.02 11.46 8.85
C PHE A 40 -5.59 12.94 8.84
N ASP A 41 -6.01 13.71 9.82
CA ASP A 41 -5.66 15.12 9.94
C ASP A 41 -4.13 15.33 10.05
N GLN A 42 -3.47 14.53 10.89
CA GLN A 42 -2.02 14.58 11.07
C GLN A 42 -1.27 14.12 9.81
N ILE A 43 -1.79 13.14 9.07
CA ILE A 43 -1.22 12.76 7.77
C ILE A 43 -1.22 13.95 6.82
N VAL A 44 -2.34 14.66 6.73
CA VAL A 44 -2.46 15.85 5.87
C VAL A 44 -1.52 16.95 6.31
N HIS A 45 -1.62 17.40 7.57
CA HIS A 45 -0.94 18.61 8.06
C HIS A 45 0.52 18.39 8.42
N ASP A 46 0.82 17.29 9.14
CA ASP A 46 2.15 17.10 9.72
C ASP A 46 3.12 16.47 8.72
N ILE A 47 2.60 15.68 7.76
CA ILE A 47 3.44 14.92 6.83
C ILE A 47 3.29 15.40 5.39
N CYS A 48 2.08 15.34 4.82
CA CYS A 48 1.92 15.54 3.38
C CYS A 48 2.08 17.00 2.96
N MET A 49 1.57 17.97 3.74
CA MET A 49 1.80 19.40 3.48
C MET A 49 3.27 19.77 3.51
N GLN A 50 4.06 19.13 4.36
CA GLN A 50 5.50 19.35 4.50
C GLN A 50 6.32 18.45 3.57
N ASN A 51 5.68 17.54 2.82
CA ASN A 51 6.30 16.55 1.95
C ASN A 51 7.39 15.74 2.65
N LEU A 52 7.14 15.28 3.88
CA LEU A 52 8.13 14.56 4.67
C LEU A 52 8.23 13.07 4.28
N PRO A 53 9.45 12.49 4.22
CA PRO A 53 9.68 11.11 3.80
C PRO A 53 9.32 10.09 4.90
N VAL A 54 8.03 9.91 5.11
CA VAL A 54 7.48 8.92 6.04
C VAL A 54 6.91 7.75 5.25
N VAL A 55 7.28 6.52 5.62
CA VAL A 55 6.71 5.30 5.05
C VAL A 55 5.62 4.77 5.98
N PHE A 56 4.40 4.70 5.49
CA PHE A 56 3.28 4.04 6.16
C PHE A 56 3.21 2.58 5.72
N ALA A 57 3.45 1.65 6.63
CA ALA A 57 3.24 0.22 6.40
C ALA A 57 1.80 -0.11 6.84
N VAL A 58 0.87 -0.04 5.88
CA VAL A 58 -0.58 -0.14 6.12
C VAL A 58 -1.02 -1.59 6.01
N ASP A 59 -1.12 -2.26 7.14
CA ASP A 59 -1.55 -3.65 7.26
C ASP A 59 -3.09 -3.75 7.29
N ARG A 60 -3.64 -4.93 7.03
CA ARG A 60 -5.09 -5.19 6.98
C ARG A 60 -5.83 -4.29 5.97
N ALA A 61 -5.22 -4.01 4.84
CA ALA A 61 -5.86 -3.29 3.76
C ALA A 61 -6.90 -4.18 3.05
N GLY A 62 -8.07 -3.62 2.77
CA GLY A 62 -9.19 -4.36 2.17
C GLY A 62 -10.02 -5.16 3.19
N LEU A 63 -10.66 -6.21 2.72
CA LEU A 63 -11.48 -7.11 3.54
C LEU A 63 -10.58 -8.03 4.36
N VAL A 64 -10.81 -8.14 5.65
CA VAL A 64 -9.96 -8.91 6.59
C VAL A 64 -10.67 -10.08 7.27
N GLY A 65 -11.95 -10.30 7.00
CA GLY A 65 -12.71 -11.46 7.44
C GLY A 65 -12.65 -11.70 8.95
N ALA A 66 -11.75 -12.56 9.38
CA ALA A 66 -11.66 -13.05 10.76
C ALA A 66 -11.43 -11.98 11.84
N ASP A 67 -10.92 -10.80 11.49
CA ASP A 67 -10.70 -9.72 12.45
C ASP A 67 -12.00 -8.95 12.78
N GLY A 68 -13.11 -9.28 12.13
CA GLY A 68 -14.43 -8.73 12.39
C GLY A 68 -14.69 -7.38 11.72
N GLU A 69 -15.90 -6.88 11.96
CA GLU A 69 -16.44 -5.70 11.27
C GLU A 69 -15.68 -4.39 11.52
N THR A 70 -15.02 -4.27 12.67
CA THR A 70 -14.31 -3.05 13.08
C THR A 70 -12.90 -2.91 12.45
N HIS A 71 -12.42 -3.96 11.77
CA HIS A 71 -11.05 -4.01 11.25
C HIS A 71 -10.97 -3.96 9.72
N GLN A 72 -12.12 -3.81 9.03
CA GLN A 72 -12.16 -3.77 7.58
C GLN A 72 -11.45 -2.53 7.02
N GLY A 73 -10.37 -2.73 6.26
CA GLY A 73 -9.53 -1.67 5.70
C GLY A 73 -9.97 -1.24 4.30
N VAL A 74 -11.25 -0.88 4.14
CA VAL A 74 -11.86 -0.63 2.81
C VAL A 74 -11.77 0.81 2.34
N PHE A 75 -11.33 1.75 3.18
CA PHE A 75 -11.34 3.18 2.87
C PHE A 75 -9.96 3.77 2.58
N ASP A 76 -8.88 3.01 2.80
CA ASP A 76 -7.50 3.52 2.70
C ASP A 76 -7.17 4.09 1.32
N LEU A 77 -7.52 3.39 0.24
CA LEU A 77 -7.31 3.89 -1.13
C LEU A 77 -8.01 5.21 -1.36
N SER A 78 -9.23 5.38 -0.84
CA SER A 78 -10.02 6.59 -1.03
C SER A 78 -9.41 7.78 -0.29
N TYR A 79 -9.16 7.66 1.02
CA TYR A 79 -8.69 8.80 1.78
C TYR A 79 -7.19 9.09 1.57
N LEU A 80 -6.35 8.10 1.37
CA LEU A 80 -4.93 8.34 1.07
C LEU A 80 -4.75 8.89 -0.35
N GLY A 81 -5.51 8.39 -1.32
CA GLY A 81 -5.42 8.85 -2.71
C GLY A 81 -5.89 10.28 -2.95
N MET A 82 -6.64 10.88 -2.03
CA MET A 82 -7.08 12.29 -2.14
C MET A 82 -6.07 13.28 -1.56
N ILE A 83 -5.07 12.82 -0.79
CA ILE A 83 -4.11 13.71 -0.11
C ILE A 83 -2.98 14.05 -1.08
N PRO A 84 -2.73 15.34 -1.38
CA PRO A 84 -1.60 15.76 -2.19
C PRO A 84 -0.27 15.27 -1.62
N ASN A 85 0.68 14.97 -2.50
CA ASN A 85 2.00 14.42 -2.20
C ASN A 85 2.03 12.97 -1.69
N MET A 86 0.90 12.38 -1.29
CA MET A 86 0.85 10.99 -0.84
C MET A 86 0.99 10.03 -2.04
N MET A 87 2.01 9.20 -2.00
CA MET A 87 2.15 8.06 -2.92
C MET A 87 1.53 6.81 -2.30
N VAL A 88 0.67 6.11 -3.04
CA VAL A 88 0.03 4.88 -2.56
C VAL A 88 0.52 3.69 -3.40
N LEU A 89 1.05 2.67 -2.73
CA LEU A 89 1.55 1.44 -3.33
C LEU A 89 0.74 0.24 -2.84
N ALA A 90 0.43 -0.68 -3.77
CA ALA A 90 -0.33 -1.90 -3.48
C ALA A 90 0.33 -3.10 -4.17
N PRO A 91 1.18 -3.86 -3.49
CA PRO A 91 1.92 -4.97 -4.08
C PRO A 91 1.01 -6.13 -4.45
N LYS A 92 1.28 -6.77 -5.60
CA LYS A 92 0.55 -7.94 -6.09
C LYS A 92 0.99 -9.25 -5.41
N ASN A 93 2.23 -9.31 -4.91
CA ASN A 93 2.80 -10.51 -4.30
C ASN A 93 3.89 -10.18 -3.28
N LYS A 94 4.48 -11.21 -2.65
CA LYS A 94 5.50 -11.05 -1.62
C LYS A 94 6.81 -10.42 -2.10
N TRP A 95 7.18 -10.64 -3.36
CA TRP A 95 8.42 -10.06 -3.91
C TRP A 95 8.25 -8.59 -4.23
N GLU A 96 7.14 -8.23 -4.84
CA GLU A 96 6.82 -6.83 -5.11
C GLU A 96 6.64 -6.02 -3.81
N LEU A 97 6.09 -6.62 -2.75
CA LEU A 97 6.05 -6.00 -1.42
C LEU A 97 7.47 -5.58 -0.97
N ALA A 98 8.44 -6.49 -1.11
CA ALA A 98 9.82 -6.20 -0.74
C ALA A 98 10.47 -5.14 -1.65
N ASP A 99 10.17 -5.16 -2.95
CA ASP A 99 10.70 -4.20 -3.91
C ASP A 99 10.06 -2.81 -3.73
N MET A 100 8.74 -2.74 -3.48
CA MET A 100 8.02 -1.51 -3.16
C MET A 100 8.48 -0.91 -1.82
N LEU A 101 8.80 -1.72 -0.83
CA LEU A 101 9.36 -1.21 0.43
C LEU A 101 10.73 -0.57 0.20
N ARG A 102 11.61 -1.20 -0.57
CA ARG A 102 12.91 -0.62 -0.95
C ARG A 102 12.75 0.66 -1.77
N PHE A 103 11.76 0.69 -2.66
CA PHE A 103 11.41 1.86 -3.44
C PHE A 103 10.92 3.00 -2.54
N ALA A 104 10.02 2.72 -1.59
CA ALA A 104 9.47 3.69 -0.65
C ALA A 104 10.56 4.40 0.17
N PHE A 105 11.57 3.66 0.62
CA PHE A 105 12.71 4.25 1.37
C PHE A 105 13.61 5.19 0.55
N ARG A 106 13.47 5.24 -0.77
CA ARG A 106 14.24 6.12 -1.64
C ARG A 106 13.47 7.37 -2.04
N GLN A 107 12.21 7.47 -1.63
CA GLN A 107 11.38 8.63 -1.97
C GLN A 107 11.66 9.78 -1.00
N GLU A 108 11.55 10.99 -1.52
CA GLU A 108 11.72 12.23 -0.75
C GLU A 108 10.40 12.73 -0.14
N GLY A 109 9.30 12.07 -0.42
CA GLY A 109 7.96 12.37 0.08
C GLY A 109 7.29 11.16 0.75
N PRO A 110 6.05 11.34 1.26
CA PRO A 110 5.33 10.30 1.98
C PRO A 110 4.85 9.16 1.08
N VAL A 111 4.98 7.95 1.57
CA VAL A 111 4.56 6.73 0.85
C VAL A 111 3.74 5.84 1.76
N ALA A 112 2.55 5.47 1.32
CA ALA A 112 1.71 4.45 1.94
C ALA A 112 1.83 3.14 1.16
N LEU A 113 2.41 2.11 1.79
CA LEU A 113 2.49 0.77 1.26
C LEU A 113 1.42 -0.08 1.94
N ARG A 114 0.36 -0.39 1.20
CA ARG A 114 -0.81 -1.12 1.73
C ARG A 114 -0.80 -2.58 1.32
N TYR A 115 -1.07 -3.47 2.26
CA TYR A 115 -1.11 -4.92 2.03
C TYR A 115 -2.19 -5.60 2.90
N PRO A 116 -2.75 -6.74 2.43
CA PRO A 116 -3.82 -7.44 3.13
C PRO A 116 -3.31 -8.22 4.34
N ARG A 117 -4.23 -8.68 5.18
CA ARG A 117 -3.99 -9.69 6.20
C ARG A 117 -3.78 -11.07 5.57
N GLY A 118 -2.90 -11.86 6.16
CA GLY A 118 -2.72 -13.28 5.79
C GLY A 118 -1.41 -13.56 5.04
N THR A 119 -1.37 -14.71 4.40
CA THR A 119 -0.20 -15.13 3.61
C THR A 119 -0.16 -14.33 2.31
N ALA A 120 0.99 -13.78 1.99
CA ALA A 120 1.17 -13.07 0.73
C ALA A 120 1.15 -14.05 -0.46
N TYR A 121 0.54 -13.61 -1.57
CA TYR A 121 0.51 -14.39 -2.79
C TYR A 121 1.93 -14.73 -3.26
N ASP A 122 2.14 -16.00 -3.65
CA ASP A 122 3.44 -16.59 -4.01
C ASP A 122 3.55 -16.92 -5.52
N GLY A 123 2.68 -16.36 -6.34
CA GLY A 123 2.73 -16.46 -7.80
C GLY A 123 3.38 -15.24 -8.46
N LEU A 124 3.58 -15.30 -9.77
CA LEU A 124 4.13 -14.24 -10.61
C LEU A 124 5.53 -13.77 -10.16
N LYS A 125 6.38 -14.71 -9.76
CA LYS A 125 7.75 -14.42 -9.32
C LYS A 125 8.62 -13.80 -10.42
N GLU A 126 8.36 -14.18 -11.65
CA GLU A 126 9.02 -13.72 -12.87
C GLU A 126 8.62 -12.30 -13.27
N HIS A 127 7.42 -11.85 -12.88
CA HIS A 127 6.93 -10.51 -13.12
C HIS A 127 7.42 -9.56 -12.03
N ARG A 128 8.62 -9.02 -12.23
CA ARG A 128 9.31 -8.12 -11.30
C ARG A 128 9.92 -6.93 -12.03
N ALA A 129 9.10 -6.23 -12.80
CA ALA A 129 9.51 -4.97 -13.41
C ALA A 129 9.97 -3.97 -12.32
N PRO A 130 10.94 -3.09 -12.62
CA PRO A 130 11.32 -2.02 -11.70
C PRO A 130 10.10 -1.19 -11.30
N ILE A 131 9.98 -0.88 -10.00
CA ILE A 131 8.90 -0.02 -9.53
C ILE A 131 9.15 1.41 -10.00
N VAL A 132 8.21 1.94 -10.79
CA VAL A 132 8.24 3.31 -11.32
C VAL A 132 6.94 4.01 -10.97
N TYR A 133 7.04 5.21 -10.40
CA TYR A 133 5.87 6.00 -10.02
C TYR A 133 4.95 6.26 -11.24
N GLY A 134 3.66 6.01 -11.04
CA GLY A 134 2.64 6.23 -12.07
C GLY A 134 2.62 5.20 -13.20
N GLN A 135 3.37 4.09 -13.07
CA GLN A 135 3.37 3.01 -14.05
C GLN A 135 2.84 1.70 -13.45
N SER A 136 2.05 0.98 -14.25
CA SER A 136 1.64 -0.40 -13.98
C SER A 136 2.58 -1.38 -14.72
N GLU A 137 2.63 -2.62 -14.27
CA GLU A 137 3.29 -3.71 -14.98
C GLU A 137 2.28 -4.46 -15.83
N TRP A 138 2.64 -4.76 -17.07
CA TRP A 138 1.92 -5.69 -17.92
C TRP A 138 2.22 -7.12 -17.51
N ILE A 139 1.16 -7.92 -17.25
CA ILE A 139 1.28 -9.36 -16.98
C ILE A 139 1.01 -10.14 -18.27
N PHE A 140 -0.03 -9.75 -19.00
CA PHE A 140 -0.36 -10.26 -20.33
C PHE A 140 -0.63 -9.09 -21.28
N GLU A 141 -0.24 -9.25 -22.55
CA GLU A 141 -0.56 -8.31 -23.61
C GLU A 141 -1.56 -8.97 -24.57
N GLU A 142 -2.81 -8.60 -24.43
CA GLU A 142 -3.92 -9.11 -25.22
C GLU A 142 -4.72 -7.95 -25.82
N ARG A 143 -5.77 -8.23 -26.65
CA ARG A 143 -6.32 -7.19 -27.54
C ARG A 143 -7.76 -6.81 -27.25
N GLN A 144 -8.58 -7.72 -26.73
CA GLN A 144 -10.02 -7.52 -26.68
C GLN A 144 -10.49 -6.97 -25.35
N ILE A 145 -9.88 -7.42 -24.24
CA ILE A 145 -10.30 -7.06 -22.88
C ILE A 145 -9.09 -6.60 -22.07
N ALA A 146 -9.21 -5.44 -21.41
CA ALA A 146 -8.22 -4.94 -20.46
C ALA A 146 -8.69 -5.16 -19.02
N ILE A 147 -7.89 -5.83 -18.22
CA ILE A 147 -8.13 -6.05 -16.78
C ILE A 147 -7.10 -5.25 -15.98
N PHE A 148 -7.57 -4.33 -15.14
CA PHE A 148 -6.72 -3.59 -14.20
C PHE A 148 -6.89 -4.17 -12.80
N ALA A 149 -5.83 -4.75 -12.26
CA ALA A 149 -5.83 -5.35 -10.93
C ALA A 149 -4.91 -4.59 -9.97
N VAL A 150 -5.34 -4.44 -8.73
CA VAL A 150 -4.60 -3.71 -7.68
C VAL A 150 -4.33 -4.65 -6.51
N GLY A 151 -3.06 -4.80 -6.16
CA GLY A 151 -2.63 -5.56 -5.01
C GLY A 151 -3.08 -7.02 -5.04
N ASN A 152 -3.70 -7.48 -3.97
CA ASN A 152 -4.17 -8.86 -3.83
C ASN A 152 -5.30 -9.27 -4.80
N MET A 153 -5.91 -8.32 -5.51
CA MET A 153 -6.89 -8.64 -6.56
C MET A 153 -6.23 -9.27 -7.79
N MET A 154 -4.90 -9.28 -7.86
CA MET A 154 -4.19 -9.92 -8.96
C MET A 154 -4.50 -11.41 -9.08
N GLU A 155 -4.61 -12.13 -7.97
CA GLU A 155 -4.97 -13.56 -7.97
C GLU A 155 -6.35 -13.81 -8.57
N GLU A 156 -7.33 -12.96 -8.27
CA GLU A 156 -8.66 -13.05 -8.86
C GLU A 156 -8.65 -12.64 -10.34
N ALA A 157 -7.86 -11.63 -10.70
CA ALA A 157 -7.71 -11.21 -12.10
C ALA A 157 -7.11 -12.33 -12.98
N LEU A 158 -6.17 -13.12 -12.46
CA LEU A 158 -5.64 -14.29 -13.17
C LEU A 158 -6.71 -15.35 -13.44
N LYS A 159 -7.55 -15.65 -12.47
CA LYS A 159 -8.68 -16.57 -12.64
C LYS A 159 -9.68 -16.06 -13.70
N VAL A 160 -9.95 -14.75 -13.70
CA VAL A 160 -10.82 -14.13 -14.71
C VAL A 160 -10.18 -14.23 -16.09
N HIS A 161 -8.88 -13.97 -16.21
CA HIS A 161 -8.13 -14.11 -17.46
C HIS A 161 -8.27 -15.54 -18.04
N GLU A 162 -8.01 -16.57 -17.23
CA GLU A 162 -8.16 -17.97 -17.63
C GLU A 162 -9.57 -18.27 -18.13
N LEU A 163 -10.61 -17.85 -17.39
CA LEU A 163 -12.02 -18.04 -17.77
C LEU A 163 -12.40 -17.33 -19.08
N LEU A 164 -11.85 -16.14 -19.34
CA LEU A 164 -12.09 -15.43 -20.59
C LEU A 164 -11.41 -16.15 -21.75
N HIS A 165 -10.19 -16.59 -21.58
CA HIS A 165 -9.45 -17.33 -22.60
C HIS A 165 -10.14 -18.64 -22.99
N GLU A 166 -10.68 -19.39 -22.01
CA GLU A 166 -11.51 -20.59 -22.27
C GLU A 166 -12.78 -20.29 -23.11
N ARG A 167 -13.28 -19.06 -23.05
CA ARG A 167 -14.44 -18.59 -23.81
C ARG A 167 -14.08 -17.95 -25.16
N GLY A 168 -12.81 -17.95 -25.52
CA GLY A 168 -12.29 -17.44 -26.80
C GLY A 168 -12.09 -15.93 -26.85
N TYR A 169 -11.94 -15.28 -25.70
CA TYR A 169 -11.51 -13.88 -25.59
C TYR A 169 -9.99 -13.81 -25.31
N ASP A 170 -9.32 -12.85 -25.89
CA ASP A 170 -7.91 -12.51 -25.69
C ASP A 170 -7.70 -11.01 -25.39
#